data_096816a25113c4e867a0c46e20a33db2
#
_entry.id   096816a25113c4e867a0c46e20a33db2
#
_cell.length_a   1.000
_cell.length_b   1.000
_cell.length_c   1.000
_cell.angle_alpha   90.00
_cell.angle_beta   90.00
_cell.angle_gamma   90.00
#
_symmetry.space_group_name_H-M   'P 1'
#
loop_
_entity.id
_entity.type
_entity.pdbx_description
1 polymer ?
#
loop_
_entity_poly.entity_id
_entity_poly.type
_entity_poly.pdbx_seq_one_letter_code
_entity_poly.pdbx_strand_id
1 'polypeptide(L)'
;MLDSHPPLHRHCLLQSANAAEIKDQVSQHLWSHRMRVAPGVDLHSRLYGVRFGGAALYDLHYGAAVEIDAGDIASCYLVRATLQGSGELRQGTRRAGLRAGSLTLSSPSEHSAISIDQDCRSLILRMERTTVERHLQDLLQRPLRQPIVFEVDVPASHPGAAAVRATLDYLCQLYAQPLPSVSRTLAAGFDDYLASLLLTQLPHNHTDALAQDRRQPLPAHVRKARDYIDEHADASIALADLAAHCGVSVRTLQNGFVRFLGQNPSDYMRGQRLAQVHAALRDAPVGASVTDILLRHGVASFGHFAQHYRKRYGCLPSDTLRAASH
;
A
#
# COMPACT_ATOMS: atom_id res chain seq x y z
N MET A 1 14.64 20.17 16.68
CA MET A 1 15.29 21.02 15.68
C MET A 1 14.96 20.41 14.34
N LEU A 2 14.03 21.01 13.59
CA LEU A 2 13.70 20.57 12.23
C LEU A 2 14.92 20.92 11.37
N ASP A 3 15.50 19.92 10.71
CA ASP A 3 16.60 20.07 9.78
C ASP A 3 16.26 21.19 8.80
N SER A 4 17.17 22.19 8.69
CA SER A 4 16.99 23.38 7.84
C SER A 4 17.07 23.07 6.34
N HIS A 5 17.10 21.82 5.95
CA HIS A 5 17.20 21.38 4.55
C HIS A 5 15.84 20.95 4.01
N PRO A 6 15.57 21.23 2.72
CA PRO A 6 14.37 20.75 2.05
C PRO A 6 14.26 19.21 2.13
N PRO A 7 13.03 18.65 2.26
CA PRO A 7 12.81 17.23 1.99
C PRO A 7 13.44 16.87 0.63
N LEU A 8 14.03 15.70 0.54
CA LEU A 8 14.69 15.19 -0.69
C LEU A 8 15.85 16.06 -1.22
N HIS A 9 16.45 16.97 -0.43
CA HIS A 9 17.48 17.93 -0.86
C HIS A 9 18.69 17.28 -1.58
N ARG A 10 18.97 15.99 -1.32
CA ARG A 10 20.04 15.23 -1.98
C ARG A 10 19.69 14.78 -3.40
N HIS A 11 18.43 14.88 -3.80
CA HIS A 11 17.89 14.41 -5.07
C HIS A 11 17.42 15.59 -5.93
N CYS A 12 18.31 16.53 -6.16
CA CYS A 12 18.03 17.71 -6.97
C CYS A 12 17.82 17.31 -8.44
N LEU A 13 16.65 17.66 -8.98
CA LEU A 13 16.29 17.46 -10.39
C LEU A 13 16.36 18.78 -11.16
N LEU A 14 16.01 19.90 -10.49
CA LEU A 14 16.02 21.24 -11.10
C LEU A 14 16.27 22.31 -10.05
N GLN A 15 17.07 23.28 -10.43
CA GLN A 15 17.19 24.59 -9.78
C GLN A 15 17.33 25.62 -10.89
N SER A 16 16.29 26.42 -11.16
CA SER A 16 16.28 27.31 -12.32
C SER A 16 15.42 28.56 -12.09
N ALA A 17 15.76 29.62 -12.83
CA ALA A 17 14.94 30.81 -12.97
C ALA A 17 14.31 30.92 -14.37
N ASN A 18 14.58 29.99 -15.28
CA ASN A 18 14.07 29.99 -16.64
C ASN A 18 12.71 29.30 -16.71
N ALA A 19 11.65 30.05 -17.05
CA ALA A 19 10.27 29.54 -17.09
C ALA A 19 10.09 28.38 -18.07
N ALA A 20 10.75 28.35 -19.20
CA ALA A 20 10.64 27.27 -20.18
C ALA A 20 11.29 25.99 -19.66
N GLU A 21 12.49 26.09 -19.09
CA GLU A 21 13.19 24.97 -18.47
C GLU A 21 12.39 24.38 -17.29
N ILE A 22 11.84 25.25 -16.42
CA ILE A 22 11.02 24.84 -15.28
C ILE A 22 9.80 24.08 -15.77
N LYS A 23 9.05 24.63 -16.71
CA LYS A 23 7.86 24.00 -17.29
C LYS A 23 8.20 22.65 -17.92
N ASP A 24 9.29 22.55 -18.68
CA ASP A 24 9.68 21.30 -19.37
C ASP A 24 10.11 20.21 -18.36
N GLN A 25 10.94 20.56 -17.39
CA GLN A 25 11.36 19.61 -16.35
C GLN A 25 10.22 19.17 -15.46
N VAL A 26 9.36 20.06 -15.00
CA VAL A 26 8.19 19.69 -14.21
C VAL A 26 7.21 18.85 -15.04
N SER A 27 7.04 19.15 -16.34
CA SER A 27 6.21 18.33 -17.24
C SER A 27 6.76 16.91 -17.41
N GLN A 28 8.06 16.75 -17.50
CA GLN A 28 8.70 15.43 -17.64
C GLN A 28 8.51 14.56 -16.41
N HIS A 29 8.54 15.15 -15.24
CA HIS A 29 8.49 14.40 -13.97
C HIS A 29 7.08 14.18 -13.45
N LEU A 30 6.19 15.16 -13.56
CA LEU A 30 4.83 15.09 -13.05
C LEU A 30 3.82 14.79 -14.16
N TRP A 31 3.46 15.79 -14.95
CA TRP A 31 2.52 15.70 -16.05
C TRP A 31 2.68 16.89 -17.00
N SER A 32 2.47 16.69 -18.29
CA SER A 32 2.51 17.79 -19.28
C SER A 32 1.46 18.86 -18.96
N HIS A 33 1.88 20.12 -18.93
CA HIS A 33 1.02 21.22 -18.54
C HIS A 33 1.41 22.53 -19.24
N ARG A 34 0.51 23.50 -19.21
CA ARG A 34 0.80 24.90 -19.51
C ARG A 34 1.05 25.63 -18.20
N MET A 35 2.05 26.49 -18.20
CA MET A 35 2.42 27.29 -17.05
C MET A 35 2.32 28.78 -17.44
N ARG A 36 1.69 29.57 -16.59
CA ARG A 36 1.63 31.03 -16.72
C ARG A 36 2.23 31.65 -15.48
N VAL A 37 3.06 32.65 -15.72
CA VAL A 37 3.71 33.49 -14.70
C VAL A 37 3.43 34.94 -15.07
N ALA A 38 3.21 35.81 -14.10
CA ALA A 38 3.02 37.22 -14.37
C ALA A 38 4.30 37.81 -14.97
N PRO A 39 4.20 38.76 -15.94
CA PRO A 39 5.38 39.41 -16.52
C PRO A 39 6.22 40.14 -15.45
N GLY A 40 7.55 39.99 -15.54
CA GLY A 40 8.47 40.65 -14.62
C GLY A 40 8.63 40.02 -13.26
N VAL A 41 8.07 38.81 -13.04
CA VAL A 41 8.24 38.05 -11.80
C VAL A 41 9.50 37.17 -11.92
N ASP A 42 10.39 37.28 -10.94
CA ASP A 42 11.58 36.46 -10.85
C ASP A 42 11.19 35.06 -10.32
N LEU A 43 11.49 34.04 -11.13
CA LEU A 43 11.31 32.64 -10.75
C LEU A 43 12.56 32.13 -10.02
N HIS A 44 12.34 31.36 -8.94
CA HIS A 44 13.40 30.64 -8.23
C HIS A 44 12.95 29.24 -7.91
N SER A 45 12.68 28.46 -8.96
CA SER A 45 12.08 27.13 -8.81
C SER A 45 13.08 26.07 -8.39
N ARG A 46 12.62 25.17 -7.54
CA ARG A 46 13.35 24.00 -7.07
C ARG A 46 12.47 22.78 -7.18
N LEU A 47 13.00 21.74 -7.79
CA LEU A 47 12.39 20.43 -7.86
C LEU A 47 13.39 19.40 -7.37
N TYR A 48 13.03 18.69 -6.34
CA TYR A 48 13.74 17.50 -5.86
C TYR A 48 12.85 16.29 -6.06
N GLY A 49 13.41 15.11 -6.28
CA GLY A 49 12.56 13.95 -6.47
C GLY A 49 13.28 12.62 -6.50
N VAL A 50 12.54 11.58 -6.11
CA VAL A 50 12.97 10.17 -6.15
C VAL A 50 11.90 9.34 -6.83
N ARG A 51 12.32 8.32 -7.58
CA ARG A 51 11.43 7.33 -8.18
C ARG A 51 11.70 5.97 -7.56
N PHE A 52 10.62 5.24 -7.30
CA PHE A 52 10.66 3.89 -6.74
C PHE A 52 9.51 3.07 -7.33
N GLY A 53 9.85 2.13 -8.20
CA GLY A 53 8.86 1.35 -8.94
C GLY A 53 7.99 2.21 -9.87
N GLY A 54 6.67 2.06 -9.78
CA GLY A 54 5.65 2.85 -10.49
C GLY A 54 5.25 4.12 -9.77
N ALA A 55 5.89 4.45 -8.63
CA ALA A 55 5.65 5.66 -7.86
C ALA A 55 6.86 6.61 -7.90
N ALA A 56 6.60 7.89 -7.62
CA ALA A 56 7.63 8.89 -7.44
C ALA A 56 7.18 9.94 -6.42
N LEU A 57 8.12 10.45 -5.64
CA LEU A 57 7.88 11.52 -4.68
C LEU A 57 8.71 12.73 -5.06
N TYR A 58 8.04 13.89 -5.13
CA TYR A 58 8.65 15.15 -5.50
C TYR A 58 8.40 16.22 -4.44
N ASP A 59 9.40 17.08 -4.23
CA ASP A 59 9.30 18.31 -3.45
C ASP A 59 9.45 19.47 -4.43
N LEU A 60 8.37 20.22 -4.65
CA LEU A 60 8.27 21.28 -5.64
C LEU A 60 7.96 22.61 -4.99
N HIS A 61 8.77 23.62 -5.35
CA HIS A 61 8.57 25.00 -5.02
C HIS A 61 8.90 25.85 -6.26
N TYR A 62 7.95 26.68 -6.71
CA TYR A 62 8.18 27.53 -7.88
C TYR A 62 8.91 28.84 -7.55
N GLY A 63 8.76 29.34 -6.32
CA GLY A 63 9.32 30.62 -5.87
C GLY A 63 8.64 31.85 -6.47
N ALA A 64 7.47 31.66 -7.08
CA ALA A 64 6.63 32.71 -7.64
C ALA A 64 5.18 32.25 -7.67
N ALA A 65 4.25 33.19 -7.77
CA ALA A 65 2.85 32.87 -8.06
C ALA A 65 2.72 32.36 -9.50
N VAL A 66 2.17 31.15 -9.66
CA VAL A 66 2.00 30.52 -10.97
C VAL A 66 0.61 29.94 -11.14
N GLU A 67 0.13 29.98 -12.39
CA GLU A 67 -1.05 29.26 -12.83
C GLU A 67 -0.63 28.08 -13.71
N ILE A 68 -1.14 26.91 -13.42
CA ILE A 68 -0.83 25.67 -14.12
C ILE A 68 -2.12 25.10 -14.66
N ASP A 69 -2.17 24.86 -15.95
CA ASP A 69 -3.23 24.13 -16.64
C ASP A 69 -2.65 22.77 -17.08
N ALA A 70 -3.00 21.75 -16.34
CA ALA A 70 -2.53 20.38 -16.57
C ALA A 70 -3.40 19.61 -17.58
N GLY A 71 -4.50 20.21 -18.02
CA GLY A 71 -5.45 19.51 -18.89
C GLY A 71 -6.00 18.23 -18.25
N ASP A 72 -6.32 17.24 -19.09
CA ASP A 72 -6.80 15.94 -18.64
C ASP A 72 -5.62 15.05 -18.29
N ILE A 73 -5.39 14.84 -17.00
CA ILE A 73 -4.37 13.90 -16.52
C ILE A 73 -4.85 12.49 -16.86
N ALA A 74 -4.09 11.73 -17.67
CA ALA A 74 -4.57 10.43 -18.15
C ALA A 74 -3.91 9.22 -17.46
N SER A 75 -2.64 9.32 -17.08
CA SER A 75 -1.82 8.16 -16.73
C SER A 75 -1.43 8.04 -15.27
N CYS A 76 -1.74 9.01 -14.43
CA CYS A 76 -1.30 9.00 -13.03
C CYS A 76 -2.30 9.66 -12.08
N TYR A 77 -2.17 9.31 -10.82
CA TYR A 77 -2.75 10.00 -9.66
C TYR A 77 -1.68 10.89 -9.05
N LEU A 78 -2.06 12.11 -8.68
CA LEU A 78 -1.19 13.03 -7.94
C LEU A 78 -1.81 13.31 -6.57
N VAL A 79 -1.07 12.98 -5.52
CA VAL A 79 -1.43 13.30 -4.13
C VAL A 79 -0.49 14.38 -3.66
N ARG A 80 -1.02 15.55 -3.35
CA ARG A 80 -0.25 16.73 -2.97
C ARG A 80 -0.46 17.02 -1.48
N ALA A 81 0.63 17.03 -0.73
CA ALA A 81 0.68 17.53 0.63
C ALA A 81 1.31 18.92 0.62
N THR A 82 0.51 19.96 0.89
CA THR A 82 1.03 21.33 0.96
C THR A 82 1.82 21.50 2.25
N LEU A 83 3.09 21.91 2.10
CA LEU A 83 4.00 22.14 3.22
C LEU A 83 3.98 23.60 3.67
N GLN A 84 3.88 24.53 2.72
CA GLN A 84 3.95 25.96 2.95
C GLN A 84 3.16 26.71 1.87
N GLY A 85 2.76 27.95 2.14
CA GLY A 85 2.01 28.78 1.20
C GLY A 85 0.58 28.34 1.00
N SER A 86 -0.02 28.81 -0.08
CA SER A 86 -1.43 28.58 -0.38
C SER A 86 -1.71 28.49 -1.89
N GLY A 87 -2.93 28.05 -2.23
CA GLY A 87 -3.37 27.98 -3.60
C GLY A 87 -4.75 27.34 -3.73
N GLU A 88 -5.17 27.10 -4.95
CA GLU A 88 -6.41 26.41 -5.30
C GLU A 88 -6.15 25.36 -6.39
N LEU A 89 -6.61 24.14 -6.17
CA LEU A 89 -6.73 23.09 -7.18
C LEU A 89 -8.18 23.06 -7.70
N ARG A 90 -8.34 23.07 -9.02
CA ARG A 90 -9.61 22.78 -9.68
C ARG A 90 -9.50 21.49 -10.46
N GLN A 91 -10.44 20.58 -10.27
CA GLN A 91 -10.53 19.35 -11.03
C GLN A 91 -11.98 19.11 -11.48
N GLY A 92 -12.22 19.21 -12.78
CA GLY A 92 -13.58 19.29 -13.32
C GLY A 92 -14.34 20.45 -12.70
N THR A 93 -15.46 20.17 -12.04
CA THR A 93 -16.28 21.15 -11.31
C THR A 93 -15.89 21.31 -9.84
N ARG A 94 -15.01 20.48 -9.33
CA ARG A 94 -14.60 20.44 -7.91
C ARG A 94 -13.42 21.36 -7.66
N ARG A 95 -13.36 21.92 -6.45
CA ARG A 95 -12.28 22.80 -6.00
C ARG A 95 -11.76 22.37 -4.65
N ALA A 96 -10.46 22.58 -4.41
CA ALA A 96 -9.79 22.33 -3.15
C ALA A 96 -8.77 23.43 -2.86
N GLY A 97 -8.77 23.92 -1.63
CA GLY A 97 -7.76 24.88 -1.19
C GLY A 97 -6.45 24.17 -0.82
N LEU A 98 -5.34 24.62 -1.38
CA LEU A 98 -4.02 24.20 -0.94
C LEU A 98 -3.67 24.97 0.32
N ARG A 99 -3.53 24.23 1.43
CA ARG A 99 -3.19 24.82 2.74
C ARG A 99 -2.20 23.90 3.46
N ALA A 100 -1.30 24.48 4.23
CA ALA A 100 -0.36 23.69 5.02
C ALA A 100 -1.09 22.62 5.84
N GLY A 101 -0.67 21.37 5.69
CA GLY A 101 -1.24 20.19 6.34
C GLY A 101 -2.45 19.56 5.63
N SER A 102 -3.02 20.16 4.56
CA SER A 102 -4.07 19.53 3.75
C SER A 102 -3.48 18.59 2.69
N LEU A 103 -4.31 17.64 2.23
CA LEU A 103 -4.04 16.86 1.03
C LEU A 103 -5.01 17.26 -0.07
N THR A 104 -4.48 17.43 -1.26
CA THR A 104 -5.31 17.57 -2.47
C THR A 104 -4.93 16.50 -3.48
N LEU A 105 -5.93 15.96 -4.17
CA LEU A 105 -5.74 14.86 -5.09
C LEU A 105 -6.23 15.22 -6.50
N SER A 106 -5.39 14.86 -7.49
CA SER A 106 -5.80 14.88 -8.89
C SER A 106 -5.93 13.44 -9.38
N SER A 107 -7.14 13.10 -9.85
CA SER A 107 -7.46 11.79 -10.43
C SER A 107 -7.40 11.85 -11.94
N PRO A 108 -7.12 10.73 -12.64
CA PRO A 108 -7.19 10.66 -14.10
C PRO A 108 -8.58 10.99 -14.64
N SER A 109 -8.61 11.42 -15.91
CA SER A 109 -9.83 11.61 -16.71
C SER A 109 -10.66 12.87 -16.40
N GLU A 110 -10.11 13.84 -15.67
CA GLU A 110 -10.74 15.14 -15.45
C GLU A 110 -9.74 16.27 -15.63
N HIS A 111 -10.18 17.36 -16.23
CA HIS A 111 -9.37 18.56 -16.41
C HIS A 111 -8.89 19.10 -15.06
N SER A 112 -7.59 19.31 -14.93
CA SER A 112 -6.94 19.78 -13.70
C SER A 112 -6.22 21.09 -13.94
N ALA A 113 -6.51 22.09 -13.10
CA ALA A 113 -5.82 23.37 -13.09
C ALA A 113 -5.49 23.77 -11.66
N ILE A 114 -4.35 24.43 -11.47
CA ILE A 114 -3.84 24.83 -10.17
C ILE A 114 -3.37 26.27 -10.21
N SER A 115 -3.71 27.06 -9.20
CA SER A 115 -3.12 28.36 -8.94
C SER A 115 -2.46 28.36 -7.57
N ILE A 116 -1.24 28.86 -7.49
CA ILE A 116 -0.46 28.87 -6.24
C ILE A 116 0.20 30.24 -6.05
N ASP A 117 0.40 30.59 -4.78
CA ASP A 117 1.19 31.76 -4.40
C ASP A 117 2.70 31.50 -4.51
N GLN A 118 3.49 32.54 -4.29
CA GLN A 118 4.95 32.49 -4.39
C GLN A 118 5.59 31.57 -3.34
N ASP A 119 4.97 31.39 -2.19
CA ASP A 119 5.49 30.63 -1.07
C ASP A 119 5.04 29.15 -1.09
N CYS A 120 4.16 28.80 -2.04
CA CYS A 120 3.58 27.47 -2.09
C CYS A 120 4.63 26.40 -2.40
N ARG A 121 4.79 25.50 -1.43
CA ARG A 121 5.67 24.35 -1.52
C ARG A 121 4.91 23.08 -1.19
N SER A 122 5.10 22.04 -1.97
CA SER A 122 4.34 20.81 -1.82
C SER A 122 5.21 19.57 -2.00
N LEU A 123 4.96 18.55 -1.17
CA LEU A 123 5.32 17.18 -1.50
C LEU A 123 4.24 16.61 -2.41
N ILE A 124 4.64 15.97 -3.51
CA ILE A 124 3.73 15.42 -4.52
C ILE A 124 4.11 13.96 -4.74
N LEU A 125 3.24 13.06 -4.30
CA LEU A 125 3.31 11.64 -4.64
C LEU A 125 2.61 11.45 -5.99
N ARG A 126 3.36 10.97 -6.98
CA ARG A 126 2.86 10.53 -8.27
C ARG A 126 2.80 9.02 -8.31
N MET A 127 1.64 8.46 -8.65
CA MET A 127 1.46 7.02 -8.81
C MET A 127 0.89 6.70 -10.19
N GLU A 128 1.44 5.68 -10.84
CA GLU A 128 0.92 5.22 -12.12
C GLU A 128 -0.52 4.73 -11.97
N ARG A 129 -1.39 5.17 -12.89
CA ARG A 129 -2.82 4.79 -12.92
C ARG A 129 -3.01 3.28 -12.90
N THR A 130 -2.26 2.58 -13.75
CA THR A 130 -2.35 1.12 -13.89
C THR A 130 -2.02 0.39 -12.58
N THR A 131 -1.09 0.90 -11.78
CA THR A 131 -0.73 0.32 -10.49
C THR A 131 -1.88 0.45 -9.48
N VAL A 132 -2.45 1.64 -9.34
CA VAL A 132 -3.54 1.89 -8.38
C VAL A 132 -4.82 1.16 -8.78
N GLU A 133 -5.19 1.22 -10.07
CA GLU A 133 -6.40 0.55 -10.58
C GLU A 133 -6.29 -0.98 -10.51
N ARG A 134 -5.14 -1.55 -10.85
CA ARG A 134 -4.90 -3.00 -10.68
C ARG A 134 -5.03 -3.42 -9.22
N HIS A 135 -4.44 -2.66 -8.31
CA HIS A 135 -4.52 -2.96 -6.88
C HIS A 135 -5.98 -2.93 -6.37
N LEU A 136 -6.79 -1.98 -6.83
CA LEU A 136 -8.22 -1.96 -6.50
C LEU A 136 -8.99 -3.14 -7.11
N GLN A 137 -8.66 -3.54 -8.35
CA GLN A 137 -9.25 -4.74 -8.98
C GLN A 137 -8.93 -6.00 -8.18
N ASP A 138 -7.67 -6.10 -7.71
CA ASP A 138 -7.24 -7.24 -6.87
C ASP A 138 -7.97 -7.24 -5.52
N LEU A 139 -8.17 -6.07 -4.91
CA LEU A 139 -8.95 -5.94 -3.67
C LEU A 139 -10.42 -6.32 -3.87
N LEU A 140 -11.05 -5.87 -4.96
CA LEU A 140 -12.46 -6.11 -5.26
C LEU A 140 -12.70 -7.45 -5.98
N GLN A 141 -11.64 -8.13 -6.46
CA GLN A 141 -11.72 -9.38 -7.25
C GLN A 141 -12.65 -9.26 -8.47
N ARG A 142 -12.74 -8.08 -9.06
CA ARG A 142 -13.56 -7.79 -10.24
C ARG A 142 -12.95 -6.65 -11.06
N PRO A 143 -13.19 -6.60 -12.38
CA PRO A 143 -12.76 -5.48 -13.20
C PRO A 143 -13.48 -4.20 -12.79
N LEU A 144 -12.77 -3.07 -12.87
CA LEU A 144 -13.36 -1.77 -12.64
C LEU A 144 -14.24 -1.35 -13.82
N ARG A 145 -15.46 -0.91 -13.53
CA ARG A 145 -16.38 -0.37 -14.55
C ARG A 145 -16.16 1.12 -14.80
N GLN A 146 -15.55 1.80 -13.84
CA GLN A 146 -15.28 3.24 -13.88
C GLN A 146 -13.89 3.50 -13.31
N PRO A 147 -13.17 4.53 -13.79
CA PRO A 147 -11.92 4.96 -13.20
C PRO A 147 -12.08 5.28 -11.70
N ILE A 148 -10.99 5.19 -10.96
CA ILE A 148 -10.98 5.63 -9.57
C ILE A 148 -10.94 7.17 -9.56
N VAL A 149 -11.85 7.77 -8.82
CA VAL A 149 -11.93 9.22 -8.63
C VAL A 149 -11.90 9.49 -7.14
N PHE A 150 -10.79 10.04 -6.66
CA PHE A 150 -10.64 10.45 -5.27
C PHE A 150 -11.38 11.78 -5.01
N GLU A 151 -11.74 12.01 -3.75
CA GLU A 151 -12.10 13.34 -3.30
C GLU A 151 -10.93 14.30 -3.49
N VAL A 152 -11.23 15.49 -4.07
CA VAL A 152 -10.20 16.46 -4.44
C VAL A 152 -9.56 17.10 -3.21
N ASP A 153 -10.36 17.32 -2.16
CA ASP A 153 -9.95 17.91 -0.88
C ASP A 153 -10.09 16.90 0.26
N VAL A 154 -8.98 16.59 0.90
CA VAL A 154 -8.96 15.77 2.11
C VAL A 154 -8.39 16.62 3.25
N PRO A 155 -9.24 17.08 4.18
CA PRO A 155 -8.84 18.02 5.21
C PRO A 155 -7.83 17.40 6.17
N ALA A 156 -6.99 18.24 6.79
CA ALA A 156 -5.96 17.82 7.74
C ALA A 156 -6.51 17.02 8.93
N SER A 157 -7.80 17.23 9.29
CA SER A 157 -8.50 16.50 10.35
C SER A 157 -8.91 15.07 9.95
N HIS A 158 -8.86 14.73 8.66
CA HIS A 158 -9.19 13.39 8.21
C HIS A 158 -8.10 12.38 8.63
N PRO A 159 -8.46 11.26 9.31
CA PRO A 159 -7.46 10.32 9.81
C PRO A 159 -6.53 9.77 8.71
N GLY A 160 -7.08 9.52 7.53
CA GLY A 160 -6.31 9.07 6.37
C GLY A 160 -5.31 10.09 5.87
N ALA A 161 -5.59 11.40 5.99
CA ALA A 161 -4.64 12.44 5.64
C ALA A 161 -3.39 12.39 6.53
N ALA A 162 -3.58 12.15 7.84
CA ALA A 162 -2.48 11.99 8.78
C ALA A 162 -1.62 10.77 8.43
N ALA A 163 -2.24 9.63 8.09
CA ALA A 163 -1.53 8.40 7.70
C ALA A 163 -0.71 8.60 6.43
N VAL A 164 -1.27 9.25 5.40
CA VAL A 164 -0.56 9.54 4.15
C VAL A 164 0.62 10.48 4.41
N ARG A 165 0.42 11.58 5.16
CA ARG A 165 1.52 12.50 5.47
C ARG A 165 2.65 11.82 6.24
N ALA A 166 2.34 11.05 7.28
CA ALA A 166 3.35 10.30 8.03
C ALA A 166 4.16 9.37 7.13
N THR A 167 3.51 8.75 6.13
CA THR A 167 4.19 7.91 5.15
C THR A 167 5.09 8.74 4.21
N LEU A 168 4.64 9.90 3.74
CA LEU A 168 5.46 10.79 2.91
C LEU A 168 6.67 11.30 3.70
N ASP A 169 6.49 11.67 4.96
CA ASP A 169 7.58 12.10 5.86
C ASP A 169 8.59 10.96 6.09
N TYR A 170 8.11 9.74 6.30
CA TYR A 170 8.97 8.55 6.39
C TYR A 170 9.79 8.34 5.12
N LEU A 171 9.18 8.45 3.94
CA LEU A 171 9.89 8.32 2.67
C LEU A 171 10.94 9.44 2.51
N CYS A 172 10.63 10.67 2.88
CA CYS A 172 11.59 11.75 2.87
C CYS A 172 12.79 11.47 3.78
N GLN A 173 12.57 10.95 4.99
CA GLN A 173 13.64 10.57 5.92
C GLN A 173 14.46 9.40 5.39
N LEU A 174 13.82 8.40 4.79
CA LEU A 174 14.49 7.25 4.19
C LEU A 174 15.46 7.69 3.09
N TYR A 175 15.01 8.56 2.18
CA TYR A 175 15.83 9.04 1.06
C TYR A 175 16.78 10.21 1.43
N ALA A 176 16.67 10.77 2.62
CA ALA A 176 17.67 11.71 3.15
C ALA A 176 18.98 10.99 3.54
N GLN A 177 18.94 9.69 3.81
CA GLN A 177 20.11 8.90 4.16
C GLN A 177 20.85 8.42 2.90
N PRO A 178 22.20 8.25 2.92
CA PRO A 178 22.94 7.61 1.86
C PRO A 178 22.61 6.11 1.85
N LEU A 179 21.49 5.74 1.25
CA LEU A 179 21.12 4.32 1.12
C LEU A 179 21.92 3.67 0.00
N PRO A 180 22.44 2.44 0.19
CA PRO A 180 22.77 1.59 -0.93
C PRO A 180 21.50 1.41 -1.78
N SER A 181 21.64 1.32 -3.09
CA SER A 181 20.53 1.29 -4.04
C SER A 181 19.34 0.47 -3.50
N VAL A 182 18.19 1.12 -3.38
CA VAL A 182 16.94 0.44 -2.96
C VAL A 182 16.69 -0.71 -3.92
N SER A 183 16.67 -1.94 -3.40
CA SER A 183 16.47 -3.11 -4.24
C SER A 183 15.14 -3.00 -4.99
N ARG A 184 15.06 -3.57 -6.21
CA ARG A 184 13.80 -3.60 -6.99
C ARG A 184 12.65 -4.21 -6.19
N THR A 185 12.93 -5.18 -5.35
CA THR A 185 11.95 -5.85 -4.48
C THR A 185 11.38 -4.89 -3.43
N LEU A 186 12.23 -4.05 -2.82
CA LEU A 186 11.78 -3.05 -1.86
C LEU A 186 10.97 -1.95 -2.55
N ALA A 187 11.42 -1.51 -3.72
CA ALA A 187 10.70 -0.50 -4.52
C ALA A 187 9.30 -0.98 -4.92
N ALA A 188 9.17 -2.23 -5.38
CA ALA A 188 7.87 -2.83 -5.71
C ALA A 188 6.95 -2.95 -4.48
N GLY A 189 7.51 -3.26 -3.31
CA GLY A 189 6.76 -3.30 -2.04
C GLY A 189 6.18 -1.94 -1.66
N PHE A 190 6.85 -0.85 -1.99
CA PHE A 190 6.31 0.50 -1.77
C PHE A 190 5.12 0.83 -2.68
N ASP A 191 5.12 0.39 -3.93
CA ASP A 191 4.00 0.61 -4.85
C ASP A 191 2.71 -0.01 -4.31
N ASP A 192 2.76 -1.27 -3.89
CA ASP A 192 1.61 -1.99 -3.35
C ASP A 192 1.16 -1.39 -2.01
N TYR A 193 2.11 -1.02 -1.14
CA TYR A 193 1.80 -0.37 0.13
C TYR A 193 1.10 0.99 -0.09
N LEU A 194 1.65 1.85 -0.97
CA LEU A 194 1.10 3.17 -1.24
C LEU A 194 -0.27 3.07 -1.91
N ALA A 195 -0.45 2.15 -2.87
CA ALA A 195 -1.76 1.91 -3.47
C ALA A 195 -2.78 1.47 -2.42
N SER A 196 -2.42 0.52 -1.54
CA SER A 196 -3.26 0.10 -0.42
C SER A 196 -3.60 1.27 0.51
N LEU A 197 -2.60 2.08 0.88
CA LEU A 197 -2.77 3.23 1.77
C LEU A 197 -3.77 4.23 1.18
N LEU A 198 -3.59 4.64 -0.07
CA LEU A 198 -4.49 5.60 -0.71
C LEU A 198 -5.91 5.04 -0.80
N LEU A 199 -6.09 3.82 -1.29
CA LEU A 199 -7.40 3.18 -1.49
C LEU A 199 -8.14 2.88 -0.19
N THR A 200 -7.43 2.66 0.91
CA THR A 200 -8.07 2.29 2.17
C THR A 200 -8.24 3.45 3.14
N GLN A 201 -7.46 4.52 2.97
CA GLN A 201 -7.44 5.65 3.89
C GLN A 201 -8.07 6.92 3.32
N LEU A 202 -8.13 7.07 2.00
CA LEU A 202 -8.67 8.27 1.37
C LEU A 202 -10.02 7.99 0.71
N PRO A 203 -10.97 8.94 0.76
CA PRO A 203 -12.29 8.77 0.16
C PRO A 203 -12.21 8.81 -1.37
N HIS A 204 -12.92 7.90 -2.03
CA HIS A 204 -13.04 7.79 -3.48
C HIS A 204 -14.34 7.09 -3.90
N ASN A 205 -14.70 7.16 -5.17
CA ASN A 205 -15.96 6.62 -5.70
C ASN A 205 -16.17 5.09 -5.53
N HIS A 206 -15.17 4.34 -5.08
CA HIS A 206 -15.28 2.91 -4.76
C HIS A 206 -15.15 2.62 -3.25
N THR A 207 -15.13 3.65 -2.38
CA THR A 207 -14.96 3.48 -0.92
C THR A 207 -16.05 2.57 -0.33
N ASP A 208 -17.31 2.80 -0.71
CA ASP A 208 -18.42 1.97 -0.22
C ASP A 208 -18.33 0.52 -0.69
N ALA A 209 -17.89 0.31 -1.92
CA ALA A 209 -17.68 -1.04 -2.44
C ALA A 209 -16.60 -1.81 -1.65
N LEU A 210 -15.49 -1.15 -1.31
CA LEU A 210 -14.47 -1.73 -0.44
C LEU A 210 -14.97 -1.97 0.99
N ALA A 211 -15.76 -1.05 1.54
CA ALA A 211 -16.33 -1.19 2.87
C ALA A 211 -17.37 -2.32 2.93
N GLN A 212 -18.19 -2.48 1.89
CA GLN A 212 -19.16 -3.57 1.78
C GLN A 212 -18.45 -4.92 1.63
N ASP A 213 -17.39 -5.00 0.84
CA ASP A 213 -16.60 -6.21 0.67
C ASP A 213 -15.93 -6.65 1.98
N ARG A 214 -15.44 -5.71 2.77
CA ARG A 214 -14.89 -5.97 4.13
C ARG A 214 -15.97 -6.37 5.16
N ARG A 215 -17.22 -5.96 4.95
CA ARG A 215 -18.35 -6.28 5.84
C ARG A 215 -19.11 -7.53 5.40
N GLN A 216 -18.83 -8.09 4.23
CA GLN A 216 -19.45 -9.33 3.83
C GLN A 216 -19.05 -10.43 4.81
N PRO A 217 -20.00 -11.13 5.42
CA PRO A 217 -19.69 -12.31 6.22
C PRO A 217 -18.96 -13.28 5.32
N LEU A 218 -17.98 -13.99 5.90
CA LEU A 218 -17.27 -15.08 5.22
C LEU A 218 -18.24 -15.87 4.35
N PRO A 219 -17.99 -15.99 3.02
CA PRO A 219 -18.85 -16.80 2.17
C PRO A 219 -19.07 -18.18 2.79
N ALA A 220 -20.26 -18.71 2.64
CA ALA A 220 -20.62 -19.98 3.29
C ALA A 220 -19.61 -21.10 3.03
N HIS A 221 -19.08 -21.20 1.81
CA HIS A 221 -18.06 -22.17 1.43
C HIS A 221 -16.70 -21.93 2.12
N VAL A 222 -16.27 -20.67 2.29
CA VAL A 222 -15.02 -20.33 3.00
C VAL A 222 -15.15 -20.61 4.49
N ARG A 223 -16.28 -20.22 5.08
CA ARG A 223 -16.59 -20.51 6.49
C ARG A 223 -16.65 -22.01 6.73
N LYS A 224 -17.41 -22.77 5.92
CA LYS A 224 -17.52 -24.22 6.01
C LYS A 224 -16.17 -24.92 5.89
N ALA A 225 -15.31 -24.45 4.96
CA ALA A 225 -13.98 -25.01 4.80
C ALA A 225 -13.07 -24.68 6.00
N ARG A 226 -13.11 -23.45 6.51
CA ARG A 226 -12.37 -23.06 7.70
C ARG A 226 -12.76 -23.92 8.90
N ASP A 227 -14.06 -23.99 9.19
CA ASP A 227 -14.60 -24.72 10.32
C ASP A 227 -14.23 -26.22 10.21
N TYR A 228 -14.33 -26.80 9.00
CA TYR A 228 -13.88 -28.17 8.74
C TYR A 228 -12.38 -28.38 8.98
N ILE A 229 -11.52 -27.45 8.56
CA ILE A 229 -10.08 -27.53 8.81
C ILE A 229 -9.79 -27.42 10.31
N ASP A 230 -10.46 -26.51 11.01
CA ASP A 230 -10.26 -26.30 12.45
C ASP A 230 -10.68 -27.53 13.28
N GLU A 231 -11.74 -28.20 12.86
CA GLU A 231 -12.24 -29.45 13.48
C GLU A 231 -11.37 -30.69 13.16
N HIS A 232 -10.67 -30.68 12.01
CA HIS A 232 -9.94 -31.87 11.51
C HIS A 232 -8.43 -31.53 11.26
N ALA A 233 -7.85 -30.62 12.02
CA ALA A 233 -6.49 -30.16 11.76
C ALA A 233 -5.39 -31.22 11.98
N ASP A 234 -5.70 -32.31 12.64
CA ASP A 234 -4.90 -33.52 12.82
C ASP A 234 -4.94 -34.46 11.60
N ALA A 235 -6.00 -34.38 10.79
CA ALA A 235 -6.16 -35.20 9.60
C ALA A 235 -5.41 -34.69 8.39
N SER A 236 -5.04 -35.59 7.49
CA SER A 236 -4.49 -35.20 6.17
C SER A 236 -5.64 -34.88 5.21
N ILE A 237 -6.04 -33.62 5.15
CA ILE A 237 -7.11 -33.14 4.28
C ILE A 237 -6.55 -32.84 2.89
N ALA A 238 -7.05 -33.52 1.86
CA ALA A 238 -6.76 -33.15 0.49
C ALA A 238 -7.58 -31.92 0.07
N LEU A 239 -6.95 -30.99 -0.64
CA LEU A 239 -7.59 -29.74 -1.07
C LEU A 239 -8.82 -29.99 -1.97
N ALA A 240 -8.78 -31.07 -2.79
CA ALA A 240 -9.89 -31.49 -3.63
C ALA A 240 -11.10 -31.94 -2.80
N ASP A 241 -10.86 -32.71 -1.75
CA ASP A 241 -11.92 -33.22 -0.86
C ASP A 241 -12.56 -32.09 -0.07
N LEU A 242 -11.74 -31.14 0.39
CA LEU A 242 -12.21 -29.92 1.06
C LEU A 242 -13.10 -29.07 0.14
N ALA A 243 -12.70 -28.91 -1.11
CA ALA A 243 -13.49 -28.17 -2.10
C ALA A 243 -14.81 -28.87 -2.41
N ALA A 244 -14.79 -30.19 -2.58
CA ALA A 244 -15.98 -31.01 -2.76
C ALA A 244 -16.92 -30.95 -1.55
N HIS A 245 -16.40 -31.05 -0.33
CA HIS A 245 -17.14 -30.87 0.91
C HIS A 245 -17.86 -29.52 0.98
N CYS A 246 -17.25 -28.48 0.44
CA CYS A 246 -17.82 -27.12 0.39
C CYS A 246 -18.73 -26.87 -0.80
N GLY A 247 -18.84 -27.82 -1.75
CA GLY A 247 -19.66 -27.68 -2.96
C GLY A 247 -19.12 -26.66 -3.97
N VAL A 248 -17.79 -26.46 -4.03
CA VAL A 248 -17.16 -25.51 -4.92
C VAL A 248 -15.93 -26.11 -5.62
N SER A 249 -15.44 -25.45 -6.69
CA SER A 249 -14.18 -25.84 -7.30
C SER A 249 -12.98 -25.50 -6.40
N VAL A 250 -11.86 -26.22 -6.57
CA VAL A 250 -10.59 -25.94 -5.87
C VAL A 250 -10.16 -24.49 -6.09
N ARG A 251 -10.30 -23.97 -7.30
CA ARG A 251 -9.98 -22.57 -7.67
C ARG A 251 -10.86 -21.58 -6.89
N THR A 252 -12.15 -21.83 -6.80
CA THR A 252 -13.09 -20.99 -6.02
C THR A 252 -12.73 -20.97 -4.55
N LEU A 253 -12.38 -22.13 -4.00
CA LEU A 253 -11.95 -22.25 -2.60
C LEU A 253 -10.64 -21.49 -2.34
N GLN A 254 -9.64 -21.66 -3.20
CA GLN A 254 -8.36 -20.97 -3.10
C GLN A 254 -8.53 -19.45 -3.15
N ASN A 255 -9.28 -18.95 -4.13
CA ASN A 255 -9.57 -17.52 -4.26
C ASN A 255 -10.32 -16.97 -3.04
N GLY A 256 -11.28 -17.74 -2.52
CA GLY A 256 -12.02 -17.38 -1.31
C GLY A 256 -11.12 -17.27 -0.07
N PHE A 257 -10.23 -18.22 0.14
CA PHE A 257 -9.29 -18.19 1.26
C PHE A 257 -8.32 -17.01 1.17
N VAL A 258 -7.71 -16.78 0.00
CA VAL A 258 -6.80 -15.64 -0.21
C VAL A 258 -7.55 -14.33 0.04
N ARG A 259 -8.74 -14.18 -0.53
CA ARG A 259 -9.54 -12.96 -0.42
C ARG A 259 -10.00 -12.66 1.01
N PHE A 260 -10.54 -13.66 1.73
CA PHE A 260 -11.22 -13.45 3.01
C PHE A 260 -10.36 -13.79 4.24
N LEU A 261 -9.33 -14.64 4.07
CA LEU A 261 -8.44 -15.07 5.16
C LEU A 261 -6.97 -14.65 4.94
N GLY A 262 -6.65 -13.99 3.80
CA GLY A 262 -5.32 -13.47 3.50
C GLY A 262 -4.27 -14.54 3.19
N GLN A 263 -4.65 -15.82 3.06
CA GLN A 263 -3.73 -16.93 2.81
C GLN A 263 -4.45 -18.06 2.05
N ASN A 264 -3.70 -18.91 1.36
CA ASN A 264 -4.29 -20.04 0.68
C ASN A 264 -4.71 -21.17 1.67
N PRO A 265 -5.63 -22.08 1.27
CA PRO A 265 -6.12 -23.14 2.16
C PRO A 265 -5.01 -24.06 2.70
N SER A 266 -3.99 -24.35 1.89
CA SER A 266 -2.88 -25.23 2.29
C SER A 266 -2.01 -24.59 3.38
N ASP A 267 -1.78 -23.27 3.29
CA ASP A 267 -1.07 -22.52 4.33
C ASP A 267 -1.88 -22.40 5.60
N TYR A 268 -3.21 -22.25 5.47
CA TYR A 268 -4.13 -22.25 6.62
C TYR A 268 -4.08 -23.60 7.35
N MET A 269 -4.25 -24.73 6.64
CA MET A 269 -4.17 -26.09 7.20
C MET A 269 -2.82 -26.33 7.89
N ARG A 270 -1.71 -25.90 7.25
CA ARG A 270 -0.38 -26.00 7.84
C ARG A 270 -0.25 -25.18 9.12
N GLY A 271 -0.82 -23.98 9.12
CA GLY A 271 -0.82 -23.10 10.28
C GLY A 271 -1.56 -23.68 11.47
N GLN A 272 -2.73 -24.28 11.25
CA GLN A 272 -3.52 -24.94 12.30
C GLN A 272 -2.81 -26.17 12.86
N ARG A 273 -2.25 -27.01 11.99
CA ARG A 273 -1.47 -28.19 12.43
C ARG A 273 -0.24 -27.79 13.26
N LEU A 274 0.49 -26.73 12.86
CA LEU A 274 1.59 -26.20 13.65
C LEU A 274 1.14 -25.72 15.03
N ALA A 275 -0.02 -25.08 15.14
CA ALA A 275 -0.58 -24.61 16.41
C ALA A 275 -0.97 -25.75 17.32
N GLN A 276 -1.65 -26.78 16.79
CA GLN A 276 -2.05 -27.97 17.57
C GLN A 276 -0.85 -28.77 18.08
N VAL A 277 0.15 -29.01 17.22
CA VAL A 277 1.39 -29.67 17.64
C VAL A 277 2.12 -28.86 18.71
N HIS A 278 2.17 -27.54 18.56
CA HIS A 278 2.78 -26.67 19.56
C HIS A 278 2.09 -26.77 20.93
N ALA A 279 0.77 -26.75 20.95
CA ALA A 279 -0.01 -26.96 22.17
C ALA A 279 0.26 -28.35 22.77
N ALA A 280 0.18 -29.41 21.95
CA ALA A 280 0.41 -30.78 22.40
C ALA A 280 1.83 -31.01 22.95
N LEU A 281 2.85 -30.33 22.40
CA LEU A 281 4.22 -30.40 22.93
C LEU A 281 4.36 -29.68 24.28
N ARG A 282 3.61 -28.60 24.50
CA ARG A 282 3.63 -27.85 25.76
C ARG A 282 2.90 -28.57 26.89
N ASP A 283 1.83 -29.28 26.54
CA ASP A 283 0.96 -30.00 27.50
C ASP A 283 1.37 -31.46 27.65
N ALA A 284 2.48 -31.87 27.04
CA ALA A 284 2.93 -33.26 27.02
C ALA A 284 3.43 -33.72 28.40
N PRO A 285 3.09 -34.94 28.85
CA PRO A 285 3.60 -35.51 30.10
C PRO A 285 5.10 -35.78 30.00
N VAL A 286 5.76 -35.83 31.16
CA VAL A 286 7.19 -36.19 31.26
C VAL A 286 7.45 -37.55 30.59
N GLY A 287 8.45 -37.59 29.70
CA GLY A 287 8.77 -38.81 28.94
C GLY A 287 8.04 -38.97 27.60
N ALA A 288 7.22 -38.01 27.20
CA ALA A 288 6.57 -38.03 25.88
C ALA A 288 7.58 -37.95 24.73
N SER A 289 7.27 -38.59 23.60
CA SER A 289 8.08 -38.57 22.39
C SER A 289 7.59 -37.50 21.41
N VAL A 290 8.49 -36.65 20.91
CA VAL A 290 8.20 -35.69 19.82
C VAL A 290 7.63 -36.42 18.61
N THR A 291 8.23 -37.54 18.23
CA THR A 291 7.80 -38.34 17.07
C THR A 291 6.37 -38.82 17.20
N ASP A 292 5.99 -39.32 18.38
CA ASP A 292 4.63 -39.80 18.63
C ASP A 292 3.61 -38.68 18.60
N ILE A 293 3.97 -37.52 19.10
CA ILE A 293 3.10 -36.31 19.03
C ILE A 293 2.92 -35.90 17.58
N LEU A 294 3.99 -35.82 16.79
CA LEU A 294 3.93 -35.46 15.37
C LEU A 294 3.09 -36.45 14.57
N LEU A 295 3.25 -37.74 14.80
CA LEU A 295 2.46 -38.82 14.14
C LEU A 295 0.98 -38.68 14.46
N ARG A 296 0.61 -38.50 15.74
CA ARG A 296 -0.79 -38.28 16.18
C ARG A 296 -1.44 -37.11 15.51
N HIS A 297 -0.70 -36.09 15.15
CA HIS A 297 -1.21 -34.91 14.43
C HIS A 297 -0.99 -34.98 12.90
N GLY A 298 -0.87 -36.20 12.34
CA GLY A 298 -0.83 -36.42 10.89
C GLY A 298 0.40 -35.82 10.17
N VAL A 299 1.51 -35.66 10.86
CA VAL A 299 2.76 -35.16 10.25
C VAL A 299 3.49 -36.30 9.58
N ALA A 300 3.47 -36.36 8.25
CA ALA A 300 4.15 -37.39 7.47
C ALA A 300 5.64 -37.07 7.20
N SER A 301 6.03 -35.79 7.17
CA SER A 301 7.40 -35.33 6.87
C SER A 301 7.96 -34.52 8.03
N PHE A 302 8.69 -35.14 8.91
CA PHE A 302 9.22 -34.48 10.12
C PHE A 302 10.23 -33.36 9.82
N GLY A 303 11.10 -33.54 8.84
CA GLY A 303 12.09 -32.53 8.47
C GLY A 303 11.46 -31.24 7.93
N HIS A 304 10.50 -31.39 7.02
CA HIS A 304 9.74 -30.24 6.48
C HIS A 304 8.91 -29.55 7.57
N PHE A 305 8.27 -30.34 8.44
CA PHE A 305 7.49 -29.79 9.54
C PHE A 305 8.37 -29.02 10.53
N ALA A 306 9.54 -29.57 10.90
CA ALA A 306 10.47 -28.92 11.81
C ALA A 306 10.99 -27.56 11.26
N GLN A 307 11.20 -27.46 9.94
CA GLN A 307 11.57 -26.17 9.31
C GLN A 307 10.45 -25.13 9.45
N HIS A 308 9.19 -25.49 9.14
CA HIS A 308 8.03 -24.60 9.29
C HIS A 308 7.77 -24.24 10.75
N TYR A 309 7.94 -25.18 11.65
CA TYR A 309 7.80 -24.99 13.09
C TYR A 309 8.84 -23.98 13.60
N ARG A 310 10.13 -24.18 13.25
CA ARG A 310 11.20 -23.25 13.61
C ARG A 310 10.98 -21.85 13.03
N LYS A 311 10.48 -21.75 11.80
CA LYS A 311 10.16 -20.46 11.19
C LYS A 311 9.06 -19.71 11.96
N ARG A 312 8.10 -20.44 12.55
CA ARG A 312 6.96 -19.85 13.25
C ARG A 312 7.24 -19.55 14.72
N TYR A 313 7.95 -20.44 15.40
CA TYR A 313 8.13 -20.40 16.86
C TYR A 313 9.58 -20.13 17.30
N GLY A 314 10.52 -20.01 16.37
CA GLY A 314 11.93 -19.70 16.64
C GLY A 314 12.77 -20.86 17.18
N CYS A 315 12.15 -22.02 17.51
CA CYS A 315 12.79 -23.19 18.09
C CYS A 315 12.32 -24.47 17.40
N LEU A 316 12.97 -25.59 17.67
CA LEU A 316 12.56 -26.91 17.18
C LEU A 316 11.43 -27.50 18.05
N PRO A 317 10.61 -28.44 17.53
CA PRO A 317 9.64 -29.18 18.34
C PRO A 317 10.24 -29.86 19.58
N SER A 318 11.46 -30.42 19.46
CA SER A 318 12.20 -31.02 20.56
C SER A 318 12.57 -30.02 21.67
N ASP A 319 12.83 -28.77 21.30
CA ASP A 319 13.20 -27.74 22.26
C ASP A 319 11.96 -27.32 23.07
N THR A 320 10.80 -27.22 22.37
CA THR A 320 9.51 -26.93 23.02
C THR A 320 9.16 -28.02 24.03
N LEU A 321 9.26 -29.31 23.65
CA LEU A 321 8.98 -30.42 24.56
C LEU A 321 9.92 -30.43 25.77
N ARG A 322 11.20 -30.18 25.57
CA ARG A 322 12.21 -30.12 26.65
C ARG A 322 11.88 -28.98 27.64
N ALA A 323 11.51 -27.81 27.12
CA ALA A 323 11.13 -26.66 27.94
C ALA A 323 9.85 -26.89 28.77
N ALA A 324 8.93 -27.72 28.28
CA ALA A 324 7.70 -28.08 28.98
C ALA A 324 7.92 -29.15 30.07
N SER A 325 9.04 -29.87 30.03
CA SER A 325 9.38 -30.95 30.99
C SER A 325 10.17 -30.45 32.19
N HIS A 326 10.44 -29.14 32.27
CA HIS A 326 11.08 -28.44 33.37
C HIS A 326 10.12 -27.50 34.05
#